data_c7cdf3cf81ff7781de3192f778d1acee
#
_entry.id   c7cdf3cf81ff7781de3192f778d1acee
#
_cell.length_a   1.000
_cell.length_b   1.000
_cell.length_c   1.000
_cell.angle_alpha   90.00
_cell.angle_beta   90.00
_cell.angle_gamma   90.00
#
_symmetry.space_group_name_H-M   'P 1'
#
loop_
_entity.id
_entity.type
_entity.pdbx_description
1 polymer ?
#
loop_
_entity_poly.entity_id
_entity_poly.type
_entity_poly.pdbx_seq_one_letter_code
_entity_poly.pdbx_strand_id
1 'polypeptide(L)'
;MKTNERSELLLGKKALETLNDKTVLVVGVGGVGSFCVEALARTGVGHLILIDKDCVEPSNINRQLVATLDTVDQIKVNVLKERIRTLNPNCIVDTFAFFYDQTRDDAIFSQPIDFVVDCIDSIQSKKDLMQACINRNIPFLSSMGMARRKDPTKLVVTEIEKTSYDPMAKQIRQWKRKNRIRNKIWVVASTEIPIPVESGQPLPSAIFVPASAGLLLASTCVDRLIEV
;
A
#
# COMPACT_ATOMS: atom_id res chain seq x y z
N MET A 1 21.34 -11.55 16.12
CA MET A 1 20.38 -10.84 17.01
C MET A 1 18.97 -11.22 16.55
N LYS A 2 18.11 -11.79 17.43
CA LYS A 2 16.74 -12.17 17.04
C LYS A 2 15.87 -10.90 17.02
N THR A 3 15.78 -10.23 15.89
CA THR A 3 15.01 -8.99 15.74
C THR A 3 13.49 -9.24 15.75
N ASN A 4 13.04 -10.48 15.46
CA ASN A 4 11.62 -10.87 15.29
C ASN A 4 11.06 -11.72 16.43
N GLU A 5 11.74 -11.81 17.58
CA GLU A 5 11.33 -12.68 18.69
C GLU A 5 9.89 -12.41 19.15
N ARG A 6 9.51 -11.14 19.32
CA ARG A 6 8.15 -10.77 19.72
C ARG A 6 7.10 -11.06 18.64
N SER A 7 7.47 -10.90 17.38
CA SER A 7 6.60 -11.29 16.26
C SER A 7 6.42 -12.80 16.19
N GLU A 8 7.50 -13.57 16.47
CA GLU A 8 7.44 -15.04 16.55
C GLU A 8 6.51 -15.51 17.66
N LEU A 9 6.54 -14.88 18.84
CA LEU A 9 5.63 -15.20 19.93
C LEU A 9 4.16 -14.88 19.62
N LEU A 10 3.91 -13.84 18.82
CA LEU A 10 2.55 -13.42 18.45
C LEU A 10 1.97 -14.24 17.30
N LEU A 11 2.73 -14.41 16.22
CA LEU A 11 2.28 -15.03 14.97
C LEU A 11 2.62 -16.51 14.85
N GLY A 12 3.59 -16.97 15.63
CA GLY A 12 4.15 -18.31 15.56
C GLY A 12 5.32 -18.42 14.57
N LYS A 13 6.22 -19.37 14.84
CA LYS A 13 7.43 -19.59 14.04
C LYS A 13 7.12 -19.92 12.58
N LYS A 14 6.14 -20.78 12.32
CA LYS A 14 5.71 -21.17 10.97
C LYS A 14 5.24 -19.99 10.14
N ALA A 15 4.50 -19.05 10.74
CA ALA A 15 4.03 -17.84 10.07
C ALA A 15 5.21 -16.96 9.63
N LEU A 16 6.24 -16.80 10.48
CA LEU A 16 7.42 -16.01 10.10
C LEU A 16 8.25 -16.70 9.02
N GLU A 17 8.39 -18.00 9.05
CA GLU A 17 9.03 -18.78 7.99
C GLU A 17 8.26 -18.60 6.66
N THR A 18 6.93 -18.68 6.69
CA THR A 18 6.09 -18.42 5.51
C THR A 18 6.28 -17.00 4.98
N LEU A 19 6.24 -15.98 5.84
CA LEU A 19 6.41 -14.58 5.42
C LEU A 19 7.79 -14.31 4.81
N ASN A 20 8.84 -14.96 5.33
CA ASN A 20 10.19 -14.82 4.80
C ASN A 20 10.31 -15.32 3.34
N ASP A 21 9.46 -16.23 2.92
CA ASP A 21 9.44 -16.77 1.56
C ASP A 21 8.48 -16.02 0.62
N LYS A 22 7.78 -14.99 1.13
CA LYS A 22 6.77 -14.24 0.37
C LYS A 22 7.32 -12.98 -0.30
N THR A 23 6.80 -12.73 -1.51
CA THR A 23 7.05 -11.53 -2.30
C THR A 23 5.80 -10.65 -2.31
N VAL A 24 5.90 -9.42 -1.81
CA VAL A 24 4.82 -8.44 -1.81
C VAL A 24 5.18 -7.24 -2.67
N LEU A 25 4.34 -6.95 -3.66
CA LEU A 25 4.41 -5.74 -4.45
C LEU A 25 3.61 -4.62 -3.78
N VAL A 26 4.26 -3.46 -3.55
CA VAL A 26 3.58 -2.25 -3.07
C VAL A 26 3.73 -1.15 -4.12
N VAL A 27 2.60 -0.66 -4.64
CA VAL A 27 2.57 0.41 -5.64
C VAL A 27 2.05 1.69 -5.01
N GLY A 28 2.88 2.74 -5.03
CA GLY A 28 2.69 3.98 -4.29
C GLY A 28 3.26 3.90 -2.88
N VAL A 29 4.33 4.65 -2.60
CA VAL A 29 4.98 4.68 -1.28
C VAL A 29 4.89 6.06 -0.60
N GLY A 30 3.75 6.71 -0.80
CA GLY A 30 3.38 7.96 -0.14
C GLY A 30 2.91 7.78 1.31
N GLY A 31 1.93 8.59 1.74
CA GLY A 31 1.44 8.62 3.13
C GLY A 31 0.82 7.31 3.64
N VAL A 32 0.30 6.48 2.74
CA VAL A 32 -0.25 5.16 3.06
C VAL A 32 0.80 4.08 2.86
N GLY A 33 1.37 4.00 1.64
CA GLY A 33 2.23 2.90 1.26
C GLY A 33 3.55 2.87 2.03
N SER A 34 4.12 4.01 2.41
CA SER A 34 5.36 4.01 3.19
C SER A 34 5.22 3.36 4.56
N PHE A 35 4.09 3.55 5.25
CA PHE A 35 3.79 2.87 6.51
C PHE A 35 3.43 1.39 6.31
N CYS A 36 2.78 1.05 5.20
CA CYS A 36 2.52 -0.34 4.84
C CYS A 36 3.84 -1.10 4.64
N VAL A 37 4.76 -0.56 3.84
CA VAL A 37 6.09 -1.13 3.60
C VAL A 37 6.89 -1.30 4.88
N GLU A 38 6.90 -0.28 5.75
CA GLU A 38 7.55 -0.33 7.06
C GLU A 38 7.02 -1.51 7.90
N ALA A 39 5.70 -1.66 7.95
CA ALA A 39 5.06 -2.72 8.74
C ALA A 39 5.38 -4.12 8.15
N LEU A 40 5.30 -4.30 6.84
CA LEU A 40 5.64 -5.56 6.17
C LEU A 40 7.09 -5.97 6.42
N ALA A 41 8.03 -5.02 6.28
CA ALA A 41 9.45 -5.26 6.55
C ALA A 41 9.72 -5.68 8.00
N ARG A 42 9.08 -5.00 8.97
CA ARG A 42 9.19 -5.31 10.41
C ARG A 42 8.55 -6.63 10.80
N THR A 43 7.53 -7.06 10.06
CA THR A 43 6.84 -8.33 10.33
C THR A 43 7.58 -9.53 9.72
N GLY A 44 8.56 -9.31 8.84
CA GLY A 44 9.43 -10.36 8.33
C GLY A 44 9.11 -10.83 6.91
N VAL A 45 8.40 -10.04 6.11
CA VAL A 45 8.26 -10.31 4.67
C VAL A 45 9.65 -10.32 4.03
N GLY A 46 9.95 -11.41 3.28
CA GLY A 46 11.29 -11.65 2.77
C GLY A 46 11.63 -10.89 1.48
N HIS A 47 10.63 -10.53 0.66
CA HIS A 47 10.85 -9.78 -0.55
C HIS A 47 9.79 -8.69 -0.75
N LEU A 48 10.23 -7.45 -0.97
CA LEU A 48 9.38 -6.29 -1.24
C LEU A 48 9.74 -5.68 -2.59
N ILE A 49 8.75 -5.50 -3.45
CA ILE A 49 8.87 -4.78 -4.71
C ILE A 49 8.16 -3.44 -4.54
N LEU A 50 8.88 -2.34 -4.70
CA LEU A 50 8.37 -0.99 -4.44
C LEU A 50 8.32 -0.18 -5.73
N ILE A 51 7.16 0.40 -6.03
CA ILE A 51 6.98 1.26 -7.21
C ILE A 51 6.46 2.63 -6.77
N ASP A 52 7.17 3.68 -7.11
CA ASP A 52 6.74 5.08 -6.99
C ASP A 52 7.65 5.96 -7.87
N LYS A 53 7.06 6.92 -8.57
CA LYS A 53 7.82 7.82 -9.48
C LYS A 53 8.42 9.03 -8.77
N ASP A 54 7.93 9.36 -7.58
CA ASP A 54 8.15 10.67 -6.97
C ASP A 54 9.45 10.73 -6.17
N CYS A 55 9.98 11.96 -6.09
CA CYS A 55 10.93 12.34 -5.06
C CYS A 55 10.19 12.81 -3.79
N VAL A 56 10.91 12.86 -2.69
CA VAL A 56 10.44 13.45 -1.44
C VAL A 56 10.34 14.96 -1.58
N GLU A 57 9.21 15.51 -1.21
CA GLU A 57 8.98 16.96 -1.18
C GLU A 57 8.79 17.47 0.26
N PRO A 58 9.12 18.74 0.57
CA PRO A 58 8.89 19.32 1.89
C PRO A 58 7.43 19.17 2.37
N SER A 59 6.48 19.28 1.44
CA SER A 59 5.04 19.11 1.69
C SER A 59 4.63 17.70 2.14
N ASN A 60 5.53 16.71 2.00
CA ASN A 60 5.29 15.33 2.39
C ASN A 60 5.62 15.04 3.86
N ILE A 61 6.46 15.89 4.49
CA ILE A 61 7.02 15.65 5.83
C ILE A 61 5.92 15.45 6.89
N ASN A 62 4.78 16.09 6.73
CA ASN A 62 3.70 16.02 7.70
C ASN A 62 2.99 14.65 7.76
N ARG A 63 3.21 13.73 6.75
CA ARG A 63 2.43 12.48 6.67
C ARG A 63 3.09 11.29 5.98
N GLN A 64 4.25 11.45 5.35
CA GLN A 64 4.95 10.34 4.67
C GLN A 64 6.17 9.92 5.47
N LEU A 65 6.30 8.62 5.76
CA LEU A 65 7.39 8.07 6.56
C LEU A 65 8.77 8.33 5.95
N VAL A 66 8.84 8.35 4.62
CA VAL A 66 10.08 8.59 3.85
C VAL A 66 10.56 10.03 3.93
N ALA A 67 9.67 10.97 4.31
CA ALA A 67 9.92 12.38 4.21
C ALA A 67 10.46 12.96 5.52
N THR A 68 11.72 13.36 5.50
CA THR A 68 12.43 14.11 6.54
C THR A 68 13.18 15.27 5.88
N LEU A 69 13.70 16.19 6.65
CA LEU A 69 14.53 17.29 6.12
C LEU A 69 15.74 16.74 5.34
N ASP A 70 16.31 15.60 5.78
CA ASP A 70 17.51 14.99 5.16
C ASP A 70 17.20 14.20 3.88
N THR A 71 15.93 13.89 3.60
CA THR A 71 15.54 13.06 2.46
C THR A 71 14.84 13.85 1.34
N VAL A 72 14.65 15.16 1.51
CA VAL A 72 14.09 16.04 0.46
C VAL A 72 14.88 15.86 -0.85
N ASP A 73 14.20 15.86 -1.98
CA ASP A 73 14.71 15.63 -3.35
C ASP A 73 15.21 14.20 -3.64
N GLN A 74 15.25 13.31 -2.67
CA GLN A 74 15.60 11.90 -2.89
C GLN A 74 14.40 11.09 -3.41
N ILE A 75 14.66 10.10 -4.26
CA ILE A 75 13.65 9.18 -4.81
C ILE A 75 13.04 8.36 -3.67
N LYS A 76 11.71 8.41 -3.50
CA LYS A 76 11.00 7.80 -2.36
C LYS A 76 11.28 6.30 -2.19
N VAL A 77 11.27 5.52 -3.28
CA VAL A 77 11.52 4.07 -3.21
C VAL A 77 12.95 3.76 -2.75
N ASN A 78 13.93 4.60 -3.10
CA ASN A 78 15.32 4.42 -2.67
C ASN A 78 15.49 4.75 -1.17
N VAL A 79 14.83 5.81 -0.69
CA VAL A 79 14.82 6.15 0.74
C VAL A 79 14.23 5.00 1.56
N LEU A 80 13.12 4.40 1.10
CA LEU A 80 12.53 3.23 1.76
C LEU A 80 13.45 2.01 1.73
N LYS A 81 14.09 1.72 0.60
CA LYS A 81 15.04 0.62 0.48
C LYS A 81 16.14 0.70 1.53
N GLU A 82 16.79 1.87 1.66
CA GLU A 82 17.83 2.07 2.67
C GLU A 82 17.27 1.95 4.10
N ARG A 83 16.06 2.45 4.34
CA ARG A 83 15.41 2.30 5.63
C ARG A 83 15.13 0.83 5.95
N ILE A 84 14.57 0.05 5.03
CA ILE A 84 14.29 -1.38 5.22
C ILE A 84 15.58 -2.13 5.56
N ARG A 85 16.68 -1.82 4.88
CA ARG A 85 17.98 -2.42 5.14
C ARG A 85 18.43 -2.30 6.60
N THR A 86 18.05 -1.20 7.27
CA THR A 86 18.36 -1.01 8.70
C THR A 86 17.39 -1.77 9.63
N LEU A 87 16.22 -2.16 9.15
CA LEU A 87 15.18 -2.83 9.94
C LEU A 87 15.21 -4.36 9.79
N ASN A 88 15.32 -4.79 8.54
CA ASN A 88 15.34 -6.20 8.14
C ASN A 88 16.39 -6.39 7.03
N PRO A 89 17.65 -6.58 7.38
CA PRO A 89 18.74 -6.70 6.41
C PRO A 89 18.62 -7.95 5.52
N ASN A 90 17.79 -8.92 5.87
CA ASN A 90 17.54 -10.12 5.08
C ASN A 90 16.42 -9.92 4.05
N CYS A 91 15.64 -8.84 4.14
CA CYS A 91 14.59 -8.53 3.17
C CYS A 91 15.21 -8.07 1.85
N ILE A 92 14.88 -8.77 0.77
CA ILE A 92 15.22 -8.33 -0.59
C ILE A 92 14.30 -7.16 -0.95
N VAL A 93 14.85 -6.08 -1.50
CA VAL A 93 14.05 -4.91 -1.90
C VAL A 93 14.41 -4.50 -3.32
N ASP A 94 13.46 -4.70 -4.22
CA ASP A 94 13.51 -4.18 -5.59
C ASP A 94 12.76 -2.87 -5.68
N THR A 95 13.35 -1.88 -6.34
CA THR A 95 12.78 -0.54 -6.44
C THR A 95 12.65 -0.11 -7.90
N PHE A 96 11.49 0.45 -8.23
CA PHE A 96 11.18 0.98 -9.54
C PHE A 96 10.69 2.42 -9.43
N ALA A 97 11.52 3.37 -9.89
CA ALA A 97 11.24 4.81 -9.85
C ALA A 97 10.52 5.25 -11.14
N PHE A 98 9.30 4.76 -11.35
CA PHE A 98 8.47 5.15 -12.50
C PHE A 98 6.97 5.22 -12.15
N PHE A 99 6.22 5.91 -13.00
CA PHE A 99 4.78 5.90 -12.95
C PHE A 99 4.23 4.55 -13.42
N TYR A 100 3.38 3.92 -12.60
CA TYR A 100 2.76 2.66 -12.97
C TYR A 100 1.66 2.88 -14.02
N ASP A 101 1.77 2.18 -15.11
CA ASP A 101 0.74 1.96 -16.12
C ASP A 101 0.86 0.55 -16.72
N GLN A 102 -0.10 0.13 -17.54
CA GLN A 102 -0.14 -1.22 -18.12
C GLN A 102 1.10 -1.59 -18.96
N THR A 103 1.82 -0.62 -19.51
CA THR A 103 3.03 -0.88 -20.31
C THR A 103 4.19 -1.42 -19.46
N ARG A 104 4.10 -1.30 -18.14
CA ARG A 104 5.08 -1.78 -17.17
C ARG A 104 4.81 -3.19 -16.66
N ASP A 105 3.65 -3.76 -17.00
CA ASP A 105 3.20 -5.05 -16.46
C ASP A 105 4.21 -6.17 -16.67
N ASP A 106 4.76 -6.32 -17.88
CA ASP A 106 5.71 -7.38 -18.19
C ASP A 106 6.99 -7.29 -17.35
N ALA A 107 7.48 -6.09 -17.10
CA ALA A 107 8.66 -5.87 -16.27
C ALA A 107 8.39 -6.20 -14.78
N ILE A 108 7.21 -5.84 -14.28
CA ILE A 108 6.84 -6.00 -12.86
C ILE A 108 6.45 -7.44 -12.55
N PHE A 109 5.60 -8.04 -13.40
CA PHE A 109 5.04 -9.37 -13.19
C PHE A 109 5.89 -10.49 -13.83
N SER A 110 7.14 -10.21 -14.24
CA SER A 110 8.10 -11.21 -14.72
C SER A 110 8.57 -12.18 -13.64
N GLN A 111 8.40 -11.80 -12.39
CA GLN A 111 8.74 -12.62 -11.22
C GLN A 111 7.49 -12.99 -10.41
N PRO A 112 7.52 -14.08 -9.62
CA PRO A 112 6.41 -14.45 -8.77
C PRO A 112 6.09 -13.36 -7.74
N ILE A 113 4.79 -13.02 -7.63
CA ILE A 113 4.27 -12.07 -6.64
C ILE A 113 3.14 -12.77 -5.89
N ASP A 114 3.28 -12.88 -4.57
CA ASP A 114 2.28 -13.54 -3.73
C ASP A 114 1.11 -12.63 -3.37
N PHE A 115 1.37 -11.32 -3.25
CA PHE A 115 0.35 -10.34 -2.90
C PHE A 115 0.67 -8.94 -3.44
N VAL A 116 -0.37 -8.19 -3.80
CA VAL A 116 -0.23 -6.79 -4.24
C VAL A 116 -0.96 -5.86 -3.28
N VAL A 117 -0.26 -4.83 -2.79
CA VAL A 117 -0.84 -3.73 -2.03
C VAL A 117 -0.86 -2.47 -2.90
N ASP A 118 -2.06 -2.02 -3.24
CA ASP A 118 -2.29 -0.85 -4.07
C ASP A 118 -2.52 0.39 -3.19
N CYS A 119 -1.53 1.28 -3.18
CA CYS A 119 -1.56 2.58 -2.50
C CYS A 119 -1.54 3.77 -3.50
N ILE A 120 -1.89 3.52 -4.76
CA ILE A 120 -1.90 4.54 -5.82
C ILE A 120 -3.04 5.53 -5.58
N ASP A 121 -2.79 6.81 -5.84
CA ASP A 121 -3.81 7.88 -5.81
C ASP A 121 -4.41 8.18 -7.20
N SER A 122 -3.71 7.86 -8.28
CA SER A 122 -4.21 7.95 -9.65
C SER A 122 -5.26 6.88 -9.93
N ILE A 123 -6.48 7.30 -10.27
CA ILE A 123 -7.59 6.39 -10.52
C ILE A 123 -7.37 5.49 -11.73
N GLN A 124 -6.72 5.99 -12.78
CA GLN A 124 -6.46 5.16 -13.96
C GLN A 124 -5.44 4.06 -13.64
N SER A 125 -4.29 4.41 -13.09
CA SER A 125 -3.27 3.44 -12.69
C SER A 125 -3.79 2.40 -11.68
N LYS A 126 -4.64 2.85 -10.75
CA LYS A 126 -5.30 1.95 -9.79
C LYS A 126 -6.18 0.91 -10.49
N LYS A 127 -6.97 1.31 -11.50
CA LYS A 127 -7.81 0.39 -12.30
C LYS A 127 -6.94 -0.58 -13.11
N ASP A 128 -5.86 -0.07 -13.68
CA ASP A 128 -4.93 -0.87 -14.48
C ASP A 128 -4.25 -1.94 -13.62
N LEU A 129 -3.78 -1.58 -12.42
CA LEU A 129 -3.18 -2.51 -11.47
C LEU A 129 -4.19 -3.57 -10.99
N MET A 130 -5.41 -3.15 -10.63
CA MET A 130 -6.47 -4.08 -10.24
C MET A 130 -6.78 -5.06 -11.38
N GLN A 131 -6.86 -4.58 -12.63
CA GLN A 131 -7.11 -5.44 -13.79
C GLN A 131 -5.96 -6.41 -14.02
N ALA A 132 -4.71 -5.96 -13.88
CA ALA A 132 -3.52 -6.80 -14.00
C ALA A 132 -3.52 -7.93 -12.97
N CYS A 133 -3.85 -7.61 -11.71
CA CYS A 133 -3.98 -8.60 -10.64
C CYS A 133 -5.10 -9.61 -10.92
N ILE A 134 -6.28 -9.14 -11.35
CA ILE A 134 -7.42 -10.00 -11.67
C ILE A 134 -7.07 -10.97 -12.80
N ASN A 135 -6.45 -10.47 -13.87
CA ASN A 135 -6.08 -11.28 -15.03
C ASN A 135 -5.04 -12.38 -14.69
N ARG A 136 -4.20 -12.12 -13.69
CA ARG A 136 -3.13 -13.03 -13.24
C ARG A 136 -3.52 -13.87 -12.02
N ASN A 137 -4.75 -13.68 -11.50
CA ASN A 137 -5.22 -14.31 -10.27
C ASN A 137 -4.31 -14.03 -9.04
N ILE A 138 -3.67 -12.86 -9.00
CA ILE A 138 -2.84 -12.44 -7.87
C ILE A 138 -3.75 -11.76 -6.84
N PRO A 139 -3.72 -12.19 -5.56
CA PRO A 139 -4.49 -11.54 -4.51
C PRO A 139 -3.99 -10.11 -4.28
N PHE A 140 -4.92 -9.19 -4.02
CA PHE A 140 -4.58 -7.79 -3.77
C PHE A 140 -5.52 -7.13 -2.78
N LEU A 141 -5.03 -6.03 -2.19
CA LEU A 141 -5.78 -5.14 -1.31
C LEU A 141 -5.47 -3.68 -1.71
N SER A 142 -6.50 -2.86 -1.83
CA SER A 142 -6.34 -1.48 -2.31
C SER A 142 -6.74 -0.45 -1.26
N SER A 143 -5.94 0.60 -1.10
CA SER A 143 -6.31 1.78 -0.33
C SER A 143 -7.27 2.67 -1.12
N MET A 144 -8.34 3.11 -0.48
CA MET A 144 -9.18 4.17 -1.01
C MET A 144 -8.65 5.55 -0.61
N GLY A 145 -9.38 6.62 -0.83
CA GLY A 145 -8.92 7.98 -0.52
C GLY A 145 -8.77 8.21 0.98
N MET A 146 -7.58 8.60 1.46
CA MET A 146 -7.28 8.81 2.88
C MET A 146 -7.12 10.29 3.26
N ALA A 147 -7.07 11.20 2.30
CA ALA A 147 -7.07 12.64 2.56
C ALA A 147 -8.45 13.12 3.08
N ARG A 148 -8.48 14.32 3.70
CA ARG A 148 -9.70 14.98 4.17
C ARG A 148 -10.38 14.27 5.34
N ARG A 149 -9.65 13.45 6.11
CA ARG A 149 -10.14 12.65 7.25
C ARG A 149 -9.21 12.82 8.44
N LYS A 150 -9.78 12.71 9.64
CA LYS A 150 -9.06 12.91 10.92
C LYS A 150 -9.11 11.68 11.82
N ASP A 151 -10.15 10.88 11.68
CA ASP A 151 -10.46 9.79 12.62
C ASP A 151 -10.00 8.43 12.06
N PRO A 152 -8.85 7.89 12.52
CA PRO A 152 -8.38 6.59 12.08
C PRO A 152 -9.26 5.42 12.56
N THR A 153 -10.10 5.62 13.59
CA THR A 153 -11.02 4.57 14.08
C THR A 153 -12.17 4.27 13.11
N LYS A 154 -12.34 5.13 12.09
CA LYS A 154 -13.33 4.94 11.02
C LYS A 154 -12.80 4.14 9.83
N LEU A 155 -11.56 3.66 9.89
CA LEU A 155 -10.99 2.79 8.88
C LEU A 155 -11.57 1.38 8.98
N VAL A 156 -11.88 0.80 7.84
CA VAL A 156 -12.43 -0.56 7.71
C VAL A 156 -11.80 -1.29 6.53
N VAL A 157 -11.62 -2.61 6.67
CA VAL A 157 -11.37 -3.51 5.54
C VAL A 157 -12.72 -4.03 5.06
N THR A 158 -13.07 -3.77 3.80
CA THR A 158 -14.40 -4.10 3.28
C THR A 158 -14.37 -4.37 1.77
N GLU A 159 -15.43 -4.95 1.23
CA GLU A 159 -15.64 -5.03 -0.21
C GLU A 159 -15.94 -3.62 -0.77
N ILE A 160 -15.45 -3.33 -1.96
CA ILE A 160 -15.60 -2.01 -2.61
C ILE A 160 -17.06 -1.57 -2.72
N GLU A 161 -17.99 -2.51 -2.86
CA GLU A 161 -19.43 -2.26 -2.94
C GLU A 161 -20.01 -1.67 -1.66
N LYS A 162 -19.42 -1.97 -0.52
CA LYS A 162 -19.89 -1.54 0.82
C LYS A 162 -19.30 -0.20 1.27
N THR A 163 -18.46 0.42 0.43
CA THR A 163 -17.82 1.71 0.74
C THR A 163 -18.82 2.88 0.58
N SER A 164 -18.67 3.90 1.41
CA SER A 164 -19.44 5.15 1.39
C SER A 164 -18.52 6.38 1.46
N TYR A 165 -19.05 7.53 1.08
CA TYR A 165 -18.40 8.86 1.20
C TYR A 165 -17.00 8.99 0.57
N ASP A 166 -16.65 8.10 -0.34
CA ASP A 166 -15.34 8.10 -1.01
C ASP A 166 -15.49 8.26 -2.53
N PRO A 167 -15.04 9.39 -3.11
CA PRO A 167 -15.14 9.64 -4.55
C PRO A 167 -14.31 8.65 -5.38
N MET A 168 -13.13 8.23 -4.88
CA MET A 168 -12.28 7.24 -5.54
C MET A 168 -12.98 5.88 -5.58
N ALA A 169 -13.51 5.42 -4.45
CA ALA A 169 -14.26 4.18 -4.38
C ALA A 169 -15.49 4.19 -5.30
N LYS A 170 -16.19 5.34 -5.40
CA LYS A 170 -17.30 5.51 -6.36
C LYS A 170 -16.86 5.25 -7.80
N GLN A 171 -15.71 5.79 -8.21
CA GLN A 171 -15.19 5.59 -9.57
C GLN A 171 -14.75 4.14 -9.82
N ILE A 172 -14.17 3.47 -8.81
CA ILE A 172 -13.80 2.04 -8.93
C ILE A 172 -15.07 1.18 -9.03
N ARG A 173 -16.13 1.44 -8.23
CA ARG A 173 -17.41 0.73 -8.37
C ARG A 173 -18.04 0.91 -9.76
N GLN A 174 -17.98 2.12 -10.32
CA GLN A 174 -18.48 2.40 -11.67
C GLN A 174 -17.69 1.64 -12.73
N TRP A 175 -16.35 1.65 -12.65
CA TRP A 175 -15.47 0.89 -13.53
C TRP A 175 -15.75 -0.61 -13.44
N LYS A 176 -15.83 -1.16 -12.25
CA LYS A 176 -16.13 -2.58 -12.00
C LYS A 176 -17.43 -2.99 -12.68
N ARG A 177 -18.50 -2.20 -12.52
CA ARG A 177 -19.82 -2.46 -13.16
C ARG A 177 -19.75 -2.36 -14.69
N LYS A 178 -19.09 -1.32 -15.22
CA LYS A 178 -18.95 -1.11 -16.66
C LYS A 178 -18.23 -2.27 -17.35
N ASN A 179 -17.20 -2.82 -16.71
CA ASN A 179 -16.41 -3.92 -17.25
C ASN A 179 -16.91 -5.31 -16.81
N ARG A 180 -18.05 -5.39 -16.13
CA ARG A 180 -18.69 -6.65 -15.69
C ARG A 180 -17.76 -7.54 -14.85
N ILE A 181 -16.88 -6.93 -14.05
CA ILE A 181 -15.94 -7.64 -13.17
C ILE A 181 -16.72 -8.26 -12.01
N ARG A 182 -16.67 -9.59 -11.89
CA ARG A 182 -17.36 -10.36 -10.84
C ARG A 182 -16.51 -10.58 -9.60
N ASN A 183 -15.20 -10.46 -9.71
CA ASN A 183 -14.26 -10.64 -8.61
C ASN A 183 -14.61 -9.71 -7.44
N LYS A 184 -14.50 -10.21 -6.21
CA LYS A 184 -14.54 -9.35 -5.02
C LYS A 184 -13.29 -8.49 -5.00
N ILE A 185 -13.47 -7.19 -4.80
CA ILE A 185 -12.37 -6.24 -4.63
C ILE A 185 -12.39 -5.78 -3.17
N TRP A 186 -11.38 -6.21 -2.42
CA TRP A 186 -11.18 -5.81 -1.05
C TRP A 186 -10.40 -4.51 -0.95
N VAL A 187 -10.84 -3.62 -0.06
CA VAL A 187 -10.26 -2.30 0.10
C VAL A 187 -10.15 -1.92 1.57
N VAL A 188 -9.17 -1.06 1.87
CA VAL A 188 -9.17 -0.25 3.08
C VAL A 188 -9.82 1.08 2.73
N ALA A 189 -10.88 1.42 3.43
CA ALA A 189 -11.67 2.64 3.24
C ALA A 189 -12.03 3.26 4.60
N SER A 190 -12.35 4.55 4.61
CA SER A 190 -12.89 5.20 5.80
C SER A 190 -14.39 5.42 5.66
N THR A 191 -15.13 5.19 6.74
CA THR A 191 -16.54 5.51 6.87
C THR A 191 -16.79 6.97 7.30
N GLU A 192 -15.72 7.73 7.59
CA GLU A 192 -15.78 9.16 7.91
C GLU A 192 -16.20 9.99 6.70
N ILE A 193 -17.09 10.94 6.89
CA ILE A 193 -17.46 11.92 5.86
C ILE A 193 -16.26 12.85 5.65
N PRO A 194 -15.73 12.99 4.41
CA PRO A 194 -14.56 13.80 4.15
C PRO A 194 -14.83 15.29 4.36
N ILE A 195 -13.89 16.00 4.98
CA ILE A 195 -13.99 17.45 5.20
C ILE A 195 -14.12 18.17 3.84
N PRO A 196 -15.02 19.14 3.70
CA PRO A 196 -15.10 19.97 2.51
C PRO A 196 -13.79 20.71 2.21
N VAL A 197 -13.48 20.91 0.93
CA VAL A 197 -12.30 21.65 0.47
C VAL A 197 -12.73 22.58 -0.64
N GLU A 198 -12.23 23.80 -0.63
CA GLU A 198 -12.45 24.76 -1.70
C GLU A 198 -11.76 24.31 -2.99
N SER A 199 -12.35 24.64 -4.12
CA SER A 199 -11.78 24.29 -5.43
C SER A 199 -10.41 24.91 -5.63
N GLY A 200 -9.44 24.09 -6.09
CA GLY A 200 -8.06 24.53 -6.35
C GLY A 200 -7.10 24.47 -5.16
N GLN A 201 -7.59 24.15 -3.95
CA GLN A 201 -6.70 23.93 -2.81
C GLN A 201 -6.15 22.50 -2.76
N PRO A 202 -4.91 22.31 -2.25
CA PRO A 202 -4.38 20.99 -1.96
C PRO A 202 -5.29 20.22 -1.00
N LEU A 203 -5.41 18.91 -1.19
CA LEU A 203 -6.21 18.07 -0.29
C LEU A 203 -5.59 18.05 1.12
N PRO A 204 -6.31 18.52 2.15
CA PRO A 204 -5.79 18.51 3.51
C PRO A 204 -5.60 17.06 3.99
N SER A 205 -4.47 16.82 4.64
CA SER A 205 -4.13 15.52 5.21
C SER A 205 -3.18 15.68 6.39
N ALA A 206 -3.30 14.79 7.34
CA ALA A 206 -2.37 14.61 8.45
C ALA A 206 -1.99 13.13 8.55
N ILE A 207 -0.94 12.82 9.28
CA ILE A 207 -0.37 11.48 9.37
C ILE A 207 -1.36 10.40 9.84
N PHE A 208 -2.32 10.74 10.72
CA PHE A 208 -3.11 9.76 11.48
C PHE A 208 -3.86 8.77 10.59
N VAL A 209 -4.67 9.23 9.65
CA VAL A 209 -5.50 8.36 8.81
C VAL A 209 -4.68 7.63 7.74
N PRO A 210 -3.79 8.30 6.96
CA PRO A 210 -2.95 7.61 6.00
C PRO A 210 -2.04 6.55 6.62
N ALA A 211 -1.36 6.86 7.73
CA ALA A 211 -0.47 5.92 8.41
C ALA A 211 -1.23 4.70 8.93
N SER A 212 -2.37 4.92 9.60
CA SER A 212 -3.21 3.84 10.11
C SER A 212 -3.77 2.97 8.98
N ALA A 213 -4.13 3.56 7.83
CA ALA A 213 -4.53 2.81 6.66
C ALA A 213 -3.39 1.93 6.12
N GLY A 214 -2.15 2.44 6.10
CA GLY A 214 -0.96 1.67 5.74
C GLY A 214 -0.73 0.48 6.66
N LEU A 215 -0.84 0.68 7.97
CA LEU A 215 -0.73 -0.39 8.96
C LEU A 215 -1.85 -1.43 8.81
N LEU A 216 -3.09 -1.01 8.55
CA LEU A 216 -4.23 -1.91 8.34
C LEU A 216 -4.10 -2.72 7.05
N LEU A 217 -3.57 -2.11 5.97
CA LEU A 217 -3.22 -2.82 4.73
C LEU A 217 -2.18 -3.90 4.98
N ALA A 218 -1.11 -3.56 5.70
CA ALA A 218 -0.04 -4.50 6.02
C ALA A 218 -0.52 -5.67 6.89
N SER A 219 -1.26 -5.39 7.96
CA SER A 219 -1.85 -6.42 8.82
C SER A 219 -2.72 -7.38 8.03
N THR A 220 -3.65 -6.84 7.22
CA THR A 220 -4.54 -7.67 6.40
C THR A 220 -3.77 -8.48 5.33
N CYS A 221 -2.70 -7.92 4.76
CA CYS A 221 -1.83 -8.62 3.81
C CYS A 221 -1.13 -9.79 4.51
N VAL A 222 -0.55 -9.56 5.69
CA VAL A 222 0.11 -10.59 6.50
C VAL A 222 -0.85 -11.72 6.85
N ASP A 223 -2.04 -11.40 7.37
CA ASP A 223 -3.05 -12.40 7.72
C ASP A 223 -3.38 -13.30 6.51
N ARG A 224 -3.59 -12.71 5.34
CA ARG A 224 -3.88 -13.47 4.12
C ARG A 224 -2.70 -14.30 3.59
N LEU A 225 -1.47 -13.89 3.84
CA LEU A 225 -0.27 -14.64 3.44
C LEU A 225 0.00 -15.84 4.33
N ILE A 226 -0.39 -15.78 5.61
CA ILE A 226 -0.15 -16.88 6.58
C ILE A 226 -1.33 -17.84 6.72
N GLU A 227 -2.54 -17.47 6.26
CA GLU A 227 -3.74 -18.30 6.26
C GLU A 227 -3.79 -19.33 5.11
N VAL A 228 -2.80 -19.32 4.20
CA VAL A 228 -2.75 -20.16 2.98
C VAL A 228 -1.94 -21.44 3.19
#